data_0a8714a78f12ddaab5c6661cd8e76c13
#
_entry.id   0a8714a78f12ddaab5c6661cd8e76c13
#
_cell.length_a   1.000
_cell.length_b   1.000
_cell.length_c   1.000
_cell.angle_alpha   90.00
_cell.angle_beta   90.00
_cell.angle_gamma   90.00
#
_symmetry.space_group_name_H-M   'P 1'
#
loop_
_entity.id
_entity.type
_entity.pdbx_description
1 polymer ?
#
loop_
_entity_poly.entity_id
_entity_poly.type
_entity_poly.pdbx_seq_one_letter_code
_entity_poly.pdbx_strand_id
1 'polypeptide(L)'
;MFQIEVWKSQESFTYFKIFKPISWGKRPAERRSRLIQRFPRKGCDRIALTSASLPAKKRILTVCVKLFLEKGYRKTTLAEIIEKADVSYSSFQNIFRAKDGVLTELVAFMFSNQFAAARGTAEAHLPPVFVYAVETAIQMTLTELNENLREIYIEAYTQQEASDFILRETSKELHQIFGSYQPELTARDFYDMEIGSAGIMRGYMAHPCDGELTLEKKLRLFLTMSLRAYHVPADEIERVLGFVAELDIRAISEKVMQELFQALAMHYEFSLQQIETDPTKKEATT
;
A
#
# COMPACT_ATOMS: atom_id res chain seq x y z
N MET A 1 -24.04 1.84 -25.02
CA MET A 1 -24.35 3.13 -24.41
C MET A 1 -24.77 2.85 -22.97
N PHE A 2 -23.82 2.74 -22.05
CA PHE A 2 -24.08 2.50 -20.64
C PHE A 2 -24.06 3.85 -19.95
N GLN A 3 -25.23 4.29 -19.47
CA GLN A 3 -25.37 5.46 -18.63
C GLN A 3 -24.84 5.09 -17.24
N ILE A 4 -23.74 5.69 -16.84
CA ILE A 4 -23.29 5.69 -15.44
C ILE A 4 -24.08 6.81 -14.76
N GLU A 5 -25.14 6.48 -14.07
CA GLU A 5 -25.78 7.40 -13.14
C GLU A 5 -24.84 7.58 -11.93
N VAL A 6 -24.25 8.77 -11.85
CA VAL A 6 -23.53 9.22 -10.65
C VAL A 6 -24.57 9.38 -9.54
N TRP A 7 -24.70 8.37 -8.73
CA TRP A 7 -25.57 8.40 -7.55
C TRP A 7 -25.03 9.36 -6.51
N LYS A 8 -25.69 10.53 -6.39
CA LYS A 8 -25.61 11.36 -5.20
C LYS A 8 -26.36 10.67 -4.08
N SER A 9 -25.73 9.83 -3.28
CA SER A 9 -26.29 9.42 -1.99
C SER A 9 -25.54 10.15 -0.88
N GLN A 10 -26.25 11.11 -0.29
CA GLN A 10 -26.03 11.54 1.09
C GLN A 10 -26.35 10.36 1.99
N GLU A 11 -25.35 9.58 2.38
CA GLU A 11 -25.33 8.82 3.63
C GLU A 11 -23.90 8.31 3.86
N SER A 12 -23.10 9.20 4.41
CA SER A 12 -21.83 8.90 5.04
C SER A 12 -22.08 7.99 6.24
N PHE A 13 -21.17 7.09 6.55
CA PHE A 13 -21.02 6.33 7.79
C PHE A 13 -21.39 4.84 7.85
N THR A 14 -21.60 4.11 6.78
CA THR A 14 -21.91 2.68 6.93
C THR A 14 -20.83 1.70 6.45
N TYR A 15 -19.69 2.15 5.92
CA TYR A 15 -18.66 1.27 5.34
C TYR A 15 -17.62 0.71 6.33
N PHE A 16 -17.65 1.12 7.60
CA PHE A 16 -16.69 0.65 8.62
C PHE A 16 -17.16 -0.58 9.40
N LYS A 17 -18.30 -1.20 9.08
CA LYS A 17 -18.90 -2.28 9.90
C LYS A 17 -18.67 -3.72 9.42
N ILE A 18 -17.85 -3.97 8.41
CA ILE A 18 -17.59 -5.35 7.93
C ILE A 18 -16.11 -5.74 8.10
N PHE A 19 -15.54 -5.49 9.26
CA PHE A 19 -14.34 -6.20 9.68
C PHE A 19 -14.59 -6.83 11.05
N LYS A 20 -15.02 -8.10 11.03
CA LYS A 20 -14.71 -8.98 12.15
C LYS A 20 -13.19 -9.24 12.12
N PRO A 21 -12.48 -9.09 13.23
CA PRO A 21 -11.07 -9.48 13.27
C PRO A 21 -10.99 -10.97 12.91
N ILE A 22 -10.14 -11.30 11.95
CA ILE A 22 -9.80 -12.69 11.64
C ILE A 22 -9.15 -13.25 12.89
N SER A 23 -9.90 -14.09 13.61
CA SER A 23 -9.36 -14.85 14.73
C SER A 23 -8.34 -15.83 14.15
N TRP A 24 -7.08 -15.67 14.52
CA TRP A 24 -6.04 -16.66 14.26
C TRP A 24 -6.44 -17.98 14.94
N GLY A 25 -6.95 -18.92 14.14
CA GLY A 25 -7.30 -20.25 14.60
C GLY A 25 -6.09 -20.95 15.19
N LYS A 26 -6.21 -21.34 16.45
CA LYS A 26 -5.26 -22.21 17.13
C LYS A 26 -5.13 -23.52 16.34
N ARG A 27 -3.93 -23.81 15.83
CA ARG A 27 -3.61 -25.12 15.27
C ARG A 27 -3.70 -26.20 16.36
N PRO A 28 -4.25 -27.39 16.07
CA PRO A 28 -4.29 -28.50 17.02
C PRO A 28 -2.86 -29.01 17.29
N ALA A 29 -2.60 -29.31 18.54
CA ALA A 29 -1.36 -29.92 19.00
C ALA A 29 -1.29 -31.38 18.53
N GLU A 30 -0.46 -31.69 17.56
CA GLU A 30 -0.05 -33.08 17.30
C GLU A 30 1.10 -33.49 18.21
N ARG A 31 0.81 -34.54 18.96
CA ARG A 31 1.78 -35.27 19.80
C ARG A 31 2.83 -35.93 18.93
N ARG A 32 4.10 -35.62 19.14
CA ARG A 32 5.21 -36.55 18.89
C ARG A 32 6.16 -36.58 20.08
N SER A 33 6.26 -37.78 20.60
CA SER A 33 7.11 -38.17 21.69
C SER A 33 8.55 -38.44 21.23
N ARG A 34 9.50 -38.01 22.08
CA ARG A 34 10.82 -38.54 22.39
C ARG A 34 11.86 -38.68 21.27
N LEU A 35 12.89 -37.84 21.37
CA LEU A 35 14.25 -38.31 21.72
C LEU A 35 15.09 -37.08 22.12
N ILE A 36 15.59 -37.10 23.35
CA ILE A 36 16.37 -36.04 23.98
C ILE A 36 17.84 -36.33 23.68
N GLN A 37 18.53 -35.41 22.99
CA GLN A 37 19.96 -35.21 23.16
C GLN A 37 20.22 -33.82 23.72
N ARG A 38 20.77 -33.79 24.92
CA ARG A 38 21.14 -32.57 25.65
C ARG A 38 22.40 -31.97 25.05
N PHE A 39 22.31 -30.77 24.52
CA PHE A 39 23.43 -29.84 24.39
C PHE A 39 23.20 -28.63 25.30
N PRO A 40 24.22 -28.11 25.98
CA PRO A 40 24.04 -26.96 26.87
C PRO A 40 23.79 -25.70 26.05
N ARG A 41 22.59 -25.16 26.15
CA ARG A 41 22.23 -23.85 25.58
C ARG A 41 22.73 -22.78 26.53
N LYS A 42 23.78 -22.04 26.11
CA LYS A 42 24.01 -20.68 26.61
C LYS A 42 22.78 -19.86 26.34
N GLY A 43 22.30 -19.16 27.35
CA GLY A 43 21.06 -18.42 27.35
C GLY A 43 20.96 -17.43 26.19
N CYS A 44 19.97 -17.64 25.36
CA CYS A 44 19.36 -16.65 24.54
C CYS A 44 18.05 -16.30 25.26
N ASP A 45 18.11 -15.29 26.09
CA ASP A 45 16.93 -14.74 26.73
C ASP A 45 15.99 -14.28 25.62
N ARG A 46 14.89 -15.02 25.43
CA ARG A 46 13.71 -14.52 24.74
C ARG A 46 13.25 -13.31 25.56
N ILE A 47 13.61 -12.12 25.09
CA ILE A 47 12.98 -10.89 25.59
C ILE A 47 11.51 -11.01 25.24
N ALA A 48 10.72 -11.45 26.23
CA ALA A 48 9.28 -11.29 26.18
C ALA A 48 9.01 -9.78 26.03
N LEU A 49 8.34 -9.40 24.94
CA LEU A 49 7.84 -8.03 24.78
C LEU A 49 6.97 -7.73 25.99
N THR A 50 7.52 -7.01 26.98
CA THR A 50 6.80 -6.62 28.17
C THR A 50 5.70 -5.64 27.79
N SER A 51 4.61 -5.62 28.55
CA SER A 51 3.48 -4.69 28.35
C SER A 51 3.87 -3.19 28.28
N ALA A 52 5.08 -2.86 28.74
CA ALA A 52 5.68 -1.52 28.64
C ALA A 52 6.18 -1.17 27.21
N SER A 53 6.39 -2.13 26.29
CA SER A 53 6.85 -1.85 24.93
C SER A 53 5.71 -1.45 23.98
N LEU A 54 4.48 -1.87 24.24
CA LEU A 54 3.31 -1.51 23.43
C LEU A 54 3.06 0.02 23.38
N PRO A 55 3.07 0.74 24.50
CA PRO A 55 2.92 2.20 24.46
C PRO A 55 4.03 2.89 23.67
N ALA A 56 5.28 2.45 23.79
CA ALA A 56 6.41 3.03 23.06
C ALA A 56 6.29 2.74 21.55
N LYS A 57 5.95 1.51 21.14
CA LYS A 57 5.68 1.17 19.73
C LYS A 57 4.63 2.08 19.13
N LYS A 58 3.51 2.27 19.83
CA LYS A 58 2.41 3.12 19.36
C LYS A 58 2.85 4.58 19.20
N ARG A 59 3.57 5.17 20.19
CA ARG A 59 4.09 6.54 20.08
C ARG A 59 5.02 6.71 18.89
N ILE A 60 5.94 5.76 18.67
CA ILE A 60 6.86 5.79 17.52
C ILE A 60 6.07 5.77 16.20
N LEU A 61 5.11 4.85 16.03
CA LEU A 61 4.29 4.74 14.83
C LEU A 61 3.51 6.03 14.56
N THR A 62 2.83 6.57 15.59
CA THR A 62 2.09 7.84 15.49
C THR A 62 2.97 8.97 14.97
N VAL A 63 4.14 9.17 15.60
CA VAL A 63 5.07 10.24 15.21
C VAL A 63 5.63 10.02 13.81
N CYS A 64 6.08 8.80 13.49
CA CYS A 64 6.67 8.50 12.19
C CYS A 64 5.67 8.71 11.05
N VAL A 65 4.46 8.14 11.16
CA VAL A 65 3.45 8.24 10.10
C VAL A 65 3.07 9.70 9.88
N LYS A 66 2.86 10.47 10.97
CA LYS A 66 2.61 11.90 10.86
C LYS A 66 3.73 12.63 10.13
N LEU A 67 4.98 12.42 10.52
CA LEU A 67 6.15 13.07 9.90
C LEU A 67 6.32 12.65 8.43
N PHE A 68 6.08 11.39 8.09
CA PHE A 68 6.16 10.92 6.70
C PHE A 68 5.13 11.62 5.80
N LEU A 69 3.92 11.84 6.31
CA LEU A 69 2.87 12.55 5.56
C LEU A 69 3.11 14.06 5.47
N GLU A 70 3.63 14.69 6.53
CA GLU A 70 3.82 16.14 6.59
C GLU A 70 5.06 16.62 5.82
N LYS A 71 6.17 15.90 5.87
CA LYS A 71 7.44 16.36 5.31
C LYS A 71 8.20 15.33 4.46
N GLY A 72 7.64 14.16 4.28
CA GLY A 72 8.23 13.08 3.50
C GLY A 72 9.11 12.13 4.32
N TYR A 73 9.29 10.94 3.77
CA TYR A 73 10.09 9.89 4.39
C TYR A 73 11.57 10.29 4.52
N ARG A 74 12.16 10.83 3.44
CA ARG A 74 13.59 11.14 3.39
C ARG A 74 14.00 12.23 4.36
N LYS A 75 13.18 13.27 4.50
CA LYS A 75 13.42 14.41 5.42
C LYS A 75 13.16 14.05 6.88
N THR A 76 12.51 12.93 7.18
CA THR A 76 12.26 12.48 8.55
C THR A 76 13.48 11.75 9.10
N THR A 77 14.06 12.30 10.16
CA THR A 77 15.28 11.75 10.80
C THR A 77 14.94 10.89 12.02
N LEU A 78 15.83 9.93 12.32
CA LEU A 78 15.68 9.08 13.51
C LEU A 78 15.75 9.90 14.81
N ALA A 79 16.61 10.93 14.85
CA ALA A 79 16.74 11.81 16.01
C ALA A 79 15.40 12.51 16.32
N GLU A 80 14.75 13.05 15.30
CA GLU A 80 13.44 13.70 15.44
C GLU A 80 12.33 12.72 15.86
N ILE A 81 12.35 11.50 15.33
CA ILE A 81 11.39 10.47 15.73
C ILE A 81 11.55 10.16 17.23
N ILE A 82 12.79 9.93 17.68
CA ILE A 82 13.10 9.61 19.07
C ILE A 82 12.67 10.75 20.01
N GLU A 83 13.03 11.98 19.65
CA GLU A 83 12.66 13.17 20.41
C GLU A 83 11.14 13.33 20.53
N LYS A 84 10.42 13.33 19.39
CA LYS A 84 8.97 13.57 19.39
C LYS A 84 8.16 12.40 19.95
N ALA A 85 8.64 11.16 19.83
CA ALA A 85 8.00 9.99 20.42
C ALA A 85 8.31 9.81 21.90
N ASP A 86 9.19 10.63 22.47
CA ASP A 86 9.67 10.54 23.86
C ASP A 86 10.11 9.10 24.20
N VAL A 87 11.08 8.61 23.43
CA VAL A 87 11.67 7.27 23.61
C VAL A 87 13.18 7.35 23.56
N SER A 88 13.85 6.39 24.20
CA SER A 88 15.29 6.28 24.06
C SER A 88 15.68 5.63 22.70
N TYR A 89 16.90 5.90 22.24
CA TYR A 89 17.46 5.25 21.06
C TYR A 89 17.42 3.73 21.17
N SER A 90 17.77 3.18 22.34
CA SER A 90 17.73 1.74 22.60
C SER A 90 16.31 1.18 22.53
N SER A 91 15.31 1.89 23.03
CA SER A 91 13.90 1.49 22.90
C SER A 91 13.46 1.44 21.45
N PHE A 92 13.83 2.44 20.64
CA PHE A 92 13.53 2.44 19.22
C PHE A 92 14.20 1.24 18.52
N GLN A 93 15.50 1.04 18.72
CA GLN A 93 16.26 -0.06 18.11
C GLN A 93 15.72 -1.45 18.47
N ASN A 94 15.24 -1.62 19.71
CA ASN A 94 14.65 -2.88 20.14
C ASN A 94 13.29 -3.18 19.46
N ILE A 95 12.55 -2.13 19.08
CA ILE A 95 11.20 -2.28 18.50
C ILE A 95 11.26 -2.37 16.96
N PHE A 96 11.99 -1.45 16.31
CA PHE A 96 11.97 -1.28 14.86
C PHE A 96 13.32 -1.47 14.18
N ARG A 97 14.42 -1.56 14.93
CA ARG A 97 15.80 -1.59 14.43
C ARG A 97 16.20 -0.38 13.58
N ALA A 98 15.36 0.01 12.62
CA ALA A 98 15.57 1.14 11.71
C ALA A 98 14.23 1.80 11.35
N LYS A 99 14.27 2.95 10.69
CA LYS A 99 13.11 3.67 10.16
C LYS A 99 12.31 2.81 9.17
N ASP A 100 12.98 1.91 8.47
CA ASP A 100 12.38 1.00 7.47
C ASP A 100 11.38 0.01 8.10
N GLY A 101 11.61 -0.44 9.33
CA GLY A 101 10.65 -1.28 10.05
C GLY A 101 9.32 -0.56 10.34
N VAL A 102 9.36 0.77 10.54
CA VAL A 102 8.15 1.60 10.65
C VAL A 102 7.44 1.70 9.30
N LEU A 103 8.20 1.85 8.21
CA LEU A 103 7.64 1.89 6.86
C LEU A 103 6.89 0.59 6.52
N THR A 104 7.42 -0.56 6.92
CA THR A 104 6.75 -1.86 6.70
C THR A 104 5.39 -1.93 7.40
N GLU A 105 5.28 -1.43 8.64
CA GLU A 105 3.99 -1.36 9.36
C GLU A 105 2.98 -0.41 8.65
N LEU A 106 3.46 0.74 8.16
CA LEU A 106 2.63 1.68 7.39
C LEU A 106 2.14 1.05 6.07
N VAL A 107 3.03 0.40 5.34
CA VAL A 107 2.71 -0.29 4.08
C VAL A 107 1.68 -1.40 4.31
N ALA A 108 1.83 -2.21 5.36
CA ALA A 108 0.86 -3.25 5.69
C ALA A 108 -0.53 -2.67 5.99
N PHE A 109 -0.58 -1.51 6.69
CA PHE A 109 -1.84 -0.80 6.91
C PHE A 109 -2.43 -0.26 5.60
N MET A 110 -1.64 0.41 4.78
CA MET A 110 -2.09 0.96 3.50
C MET A 110 -2.61 -0.14 2.58
N PHE A 111 -1.87 -1.25 2.47
CA PHE A 111 -2.23 -2.39 1.65
C PHE A 111 -3.58 -2.99 2.06
N SER A 112 -3.82 -3.20 3.35
CA SER A 112 -5.09 -3.76 3.84
C SER A 112 -6.29 -2.85 3.57
N ASN A 113 -6.10 -1.54 3.47
CA ASN A 113 -7.16 -0.57 3.20
C ASN A 113 -7.37 -0.31 1.70
N GLN A 114 -6.33 -0.36 0.86
CA GLN A 114 -6.43 -0.12 -0.58
C GLN A 114 -7.32 -1.12 -1.29
N PHE A 115 -7.11 -2.41 -1.06
CA PHE A 115 -7.95 -3.46 -1.66
C PHE A 115 -9.40 -3.41 -1.19
N ALA A 116 -9.64 -2.92 0.03
CA ALA A 116 -10.99 -2.70 0.52
C ALA A 116 -11.68 -1.53 -0.20
N ALA A 117 -10.96 -0.44 -0.46
CA ALA A 117 -11.49 0.74 -1.16
C ALA A 117 -11.77 0.44 -2.64
N ALA A 118 -10.85 -0.26 -3.35
CA ALA A 118 -11.04 -0.64 -4.75
C ALA A 118 -12.25 -1.57 -4.93
N ARG A 119 -12.43 -2.54 -4.04
CA ARG A 119 -13.60 -3.44 -4.04
C ARG A 119 -14.91 -2.72 -3.71
N GLY A 120 -14.86 -1.64 -2.93
CA GLY A 120 -16.04 -0.84 -2.55
C GLY A 120 -16.42 0.22 -3.60
N THR A 121 -15.48 0.66 -4.43
CA THR A 121 -15.70 1.66 -5.49
C THR A 121 -16.15 0.99 -6.80
N ALA A 122 -15.75 -0.26 -7.02
CA ALA A 122 -16.26 -1.08 -8.08
C ALA A 122 -17.65 -1.58 -7.65
N GLU A 123 -18.72 -1.05 -8.28
CA GLU A 123 -20.04 -1.67 -8.21
C GLU A 123 -19.88 -3.17 -8.39
N ALA A 124 -20.64 -3.97 -7.64
CA ALA A 124 -20.45 -5.40 -7.36
C ALA A 124 -20.27 -6.36 -8.58
N HIS A 125 -19.94 -5.86 -9.77
CA HIS A 125 -19.91 -6.63 -11.01
C HIS A 125 -18.77 -6.33 -11.98
N LEU A 126 -17.76 -5.51 -11.60
CA LEU A 126 -16.62 -5.31 -12.52
C LEU A 126 -15.75 -6.57 -12.60
N PRO A 127 -15.34 -6.99 -13.81
CA PRO A 127 -14.39 -8.10 -13.97
C PRO A 127 -13.08 -7.80 -13.21
N PRO A 128 -12.41 -8.82 -12.64
CA PRO A 128 -11.19 -8.62 -11.83
C PRO A 128 -10.09 -7.80 -12.50
N VAL A 129 -9.92 -7.95 -13.82
CA VAL A 129 -8.93 -7.18 -14.62
C VAL A 129 -9.24 -5.67 -14.61
N PHE A 130 -10.51 -5.28 -14.63
CA PHE A 130 -10.92 -3.87 -14.54
C PHE A 130 -10.68 -3.32 -13.15
N VAL A 131 -10.92 -4.11 -12.10
CA VAL A 131 -10.61 -3.72 -10.71
C VAL A 131 -9.11 -3.47 -10.56
N TYR A 132 -8.27 -4.38 -11.07
CA TYR A 132 -6.81 -4.21 -11.09
C TYR A 132 -6.39 -2.90 -11.79
N ALA A 133 -6.98 -2.61 -12.95
CA ALA A 133 -6.64 -1.41 -13.72
C ALA A 133 -7.03 -0.12 -12.99
N VAL A 134 -8.20 -0.08 -12.35
CA VAL A 134 -8.62 1.08 -11.55
C VAL A 134 -7.74 1.25 -10.33
N GLU A 135 -7.44 0.17 -9.61
CA GLU A 135 -6.61 0.22 -8.41
C GLU A 135 -5.19 0.73 -8.71
N THR A 136 -4.55 0.18 -9.74
CA THR A 136 -3.21 0.61 -10.14
C THR A 136 -3.20 2.03 -10.69
N ALA A 137 -4.25 2.45 -11.40
CA ALA A 137 -4.43 3.84 -11.83
C ALA A 137 -4.56 4.80 -10.65
N ILE A 138 -5.32 4.43 -9.62
CA ILE A 138 -5.42 5.22 -8.37
C ILE A 138 -4.06 5.33 -7.70
N GLN A 139 -3.32 4.22 -7.52
CA GLN A 139 -2.00 4.24 -6.88
C GLN A 139 -1.02 5.19 -7.59
N MET A 140 -0.95 5.11 -8.92
CA MET A 140 -0.11 6.02 -9.70
C MET A 140 -0.55 7.47 -9.57
N THR A 141 -1.86 7.73 -9.60
CA THR A 141 -2.39 9.08 -9.48
C THR A 141 -2.13 9.67 -8.09
N LEU A 142 -2.22 8.88 -7.01
CA LEU A 142 -1.85 9.30 -5.66
C LEU A 142 -0.41 9.82 -5.59
N THR A 143 0.52 9.18 -6.31
CA THR A 143 1.92 9.64 -6.37
C THR A 143 2.11 10.93 -7.17
N GLU A 144 1.17 11.29 -8.04
CA GLU A 144 1.17 12.60 -8.73
C GLU A 144 0.52 13.70 -7.89
N LEU A 145 -0.48 13.35 -7.09
CA LEU A 145 -1.19 14.31 -6.25
C LEU A 145 -0.39 14.73 -5.02
N ASN A 146 0.49 13.88 -4.50
CA ASN A 146 1.21 14.15 -3.26
C ASN A 146 2.64 13.60 -3.28
N GLU A 147 3.62 14.52 -3.18
CA GLU A 147 5.05 14.17 -3.23
C GLU A 147 5.49 13.30 -2.04
N ASN A 148 4.94 13.53 -0.84
CA ASN A 148 5.27 12.75 0.33
C ASN A 148 4.73 11.31 0.21
N LEU A 149 3.54 11.13 -0.37
CA LEU A 149 3.04 9.80 -0.74
C LEU A 149 3.91 9.16 -1.81
N ARG A 150 4.35 9.90 -2.83
CA ARG A 150 5.30 9.39 -3.83
C ARG A 150 6.56 8.85 -3.16
N GLU A 151 7.16 9.59 -2.23
CA GLU A 151 8.33 9.10 -1.48
C GLU A 151 8.02 7.81 -0.71
N ILE A 152 6.90 7.74 -0.01
CA ILE A 152 6.48 6.56 0.74
C ILE A 152 6.33 5.34 -0.18
N TYR A 153 5.64 5.48 -1.32
CA TYR A 153 5.48 4.41 -2.28
C TYR A 153 6.83 3.95 -2.86
N ILE A 154 7.69 4.87 -3.31
CA ILE A 154 9.00 4.53 -3.87
C ILE A 154 9.87 3.79 -2.84
N GLU A 155 9.90 4.27 -1.60
CA GLU A 155 10.67 3.62 -0.54
C GLU A 155 10.06 2.25 -0.17
N ALA A 156 8.73 2.11 -0.16
CA ALA A 156 8.06 0.82 0.07
C ALA A 156 8.47 -0.25 -0.94
N TYR A 157 8.60 0.10 -2.22
CA TYR A 157 9.11 -0.80 -3.27
C TYR A 157 10.64 -0.93 -3.30
N THR A 158 11.37 -0.21 -2.46
CA THR A 158 12.85 -0.21 -2.43
C THR A 158 13.40 -0.91 -1.19
N GLN A 159 12.79 -0.69 -0.03
CA GLN A 159 13.22 -1.28 1.22
C GLN A 159 12.83 -2.77 1.26
N GLN A 160 13.81 -3.64 1.56
CA GLN A 160 13.64 -5.08 1.38
C GLN A 160 12.44 -5.65 2.13
N GLU A 161 12.27 -5.35 3.43
CA GLU A 161 11.17 -5.93 4.22
C GLU A 161 9.79 -5.49 3.70
N ALA A 162 9.63 -4.22 3.35
CA ALA A 162 8.39 -3.68 2.81
C ALA A 162 8.11 -4.23 1.40
N SER A 163 9.13 -4.28 0.54
CA SER A 163 9.04 -4.83 -0.81
C SER A 163 8.68 -6.32 -0.77
N ASP A 164 9.35 -7.12 0.05
CA ASP A 164 9.04 -8.55 0.22
C ASP A 164 7.60 -8.77 0.71
N PHE A 165 7.09 -7.90 1.58
CA PHE A 165 5.69 -7.93 2.01
C PHE A 165 4.76 -7.65 0.83
N ILE A 166 4.99 -6.56 0.07
CA ILE A 166 4.19 -6.18 -1.09
C ILE A 166 4.16 -7.34 -2.09
N LEU A 167 5.32 -7.83 -2.52
CA LEU A 167 5.43 -8.91 -3.50
C LEU A 167 4.64 -10.16 -3.10
N ARG A 168 4.71 -10.56 -1.82
CA ARG A 168 3.98 -11.73 -1.32
C ARG A 168 2.47 -11.53 -1.31
N GLU A 169 1.99 -10.35 -0.93
CA GLU A 169 0.54 -10.13 -0.84
C GLU A 169 -0.04 -9.83 -2.21
N THR A 170 0.61 -9.00 -3.03
CA THR A 170 0.15 -8.68 -4.39
C THR A 170 0.13 -9.92 -5.28
N SER A 171 1.17 -10.77 -5.24
CA SER A 171 1.20 -11.98 -6.08
C SER A 171 0.02 -12.92 -5.86
N LYS A 172 -0.53 -13.00 -4.66
CA LYS A 172 -1.74 -13.79 -4.36
C LYS A 172 -2.97 -13.22 -5.07
N GLU A 173 -3.14 -11.89 -5.03
CA GLU A 173 -4.23 -11.20 -5.72
C GLU A 173 -4.07 -11.34 -7.24
N LEU A 174 -2.85 -11.16 -7.77
CA LEU A 174 -2.57 -11.33 -9.20
C LEU A 174 -2.86 -12.74 -9.69
N HIS A 175 -2.55 -13.78 -8.91
CA HIS A 175 -2.93 -15.15 -9.24
C HIS A 175 -4.45 -15.34 -9.30
N GLN A 176 -5.21 -14.68 -8.42
CA GLN A 176 -6.68 -14.72 -8.46
C GLN A 176 -7.24 -13.96 -9.68
N ILE A 177 -6.64 -12.83 -10.04
CA ILE A 177 -7.09 -11.97 -11.14
C ILE A 177 -6.73 -12.58 -12.51
N PHE A 178 -5.47 -13.02 -12.67
CA PHE A 178 -4.90 -13.40 -13.97
C PHE A 178 -4.71 -14.90 -14.16
N GLY A 179 -4.94 -15.73 -13.16
CA GLY A 179 -4.72 -17.17 -13.25
C GLY A 179 -5.53 -17.86 -14.36
N SER A 180 -6.70 -17.31 -14.72
CA SER A 180 -7.50 -17.84 -15.84
C SER A 180 -6.88 -17.59 -17.21
N TYR A 181 -6.01 -16.59 -17.36
CA TYR A 181 -5.27 -16.32 -18.61
C TYR A 181 -4.01 -17.18 -18.75
N GLN A 182 -3.51 -17.73 -17.65
CA GLN A 182 -2.29 -18.54 -17.58
C GLN A 182 -2.50 -19.72 -16.61
N PRO A 183 -3.40 -20.67 -16.96
CA PRO A 183 -3.83 -21.74 -16.05
C PRO A 183 -2.71 -22.76 -15.72
N GLU A 184 -1.62 -22.75 -16.50
CA GLU A 184 -0.43 -23.57 -16.27
C GLU A 184 0.50 -23.01 -15.21
N LEU A 185 0.36 -21.71 -14.84
CA LEU A 185 1.24 -21.08 -13.88
C LEU A 185 0.77 -21.31 -12.43
N THR A 186 1.77 -21.48 -11.56
CA THR A 186 1.57 -21.65 -10.12
C THR A 186 1.58 -20.30 -9.38
N ALA A 187 1.17 -20.29 -8.12
CA ALA A 187 1.31 -19.12 -7.26
C ALA A 187 2.76 -18.64 -7.12
N ARG A 188 3.74 -19.54 -7.28
CA ARG A 188 5.17 -19.18 -7.28
C ARG A 188 5.55 -18.42 -8.53
N ASP A 189 5.05 -18.83 -9.68
CA ASP A 189 5.32 -18.15 -10.95
C ASP A 189 4.75 -16.72 -10.93
N PHE A 190 3.56 -16.54 -10.36
CA PHE A 190 2.98 -15.20 -10.14
C PHE A 190 3.81 -14.33 -9.20
N TYR A 191 4.44 -14.90 -8.17
CA TYR A 191 5.39 -14.16 -7.33
C TYR A 191 6.62 -13.71 -8.13
N ASP A 192 7.17 -14.58 -8.97
CA ASP A 192 8.34 -14.26 -9.78
C ASP A 192 8.02 -13.21 -10.86
N MET A 193 6.81 -13.24 -11.43
CA MET A 193 6.31 -12.21 -12.36
C MET A 193 6.10 -10.86 -11.67
N GLU A 194 5.60 -10.88 -10.43
CA GLU A 194 5.36 -9.66 -9.66
C GLU A 194 6.66 -8.90 -9.36
N ILE A 195 7.80 -9.55 -9.23
CA ILE A 195 9.09 -8.86 -9.14
C ILE A 195 9.29 -7.89 -10.32
N GLY A 196 8.90 -8.32 -11.52
CA GLY A 196 8.98 -7.50 -12.74
C GLY A 196 7.92 -6.40 -12.77
N SER A 197 6.65 -6.73 -12.51
CA SER A 197 5.54 -5.75 -12.56
C SER A 197 5.65 -4.69 -11.47
N ALA A 198 6.06 -5.07 -10.26
CA ALA A 198 6.38 -4.13 -9.19
C ALA A 198 7.53 -3.18 -9.57
N GLY A 199 8.54 -3.69 -10.29
CA GLY A 199 9.62 -2.87 -10.86
C GLY A 199 9.12 -1.84 -11.88
N ILE A 200 8.20 -2.23 -12.76
CA ILE A 200 7.55 -1.32 -13.71
C ILE A 200 6.74 -0.26 -12.96
N MET A 201 5.91 -0.66 -11.99
CA MET A 201 5.11 0.23 -11.16
C MET A 201 5.99 1.27 -10.48
N ARG A 202 7.01 0.82 -9.75
CA ARG A 202 7.98 1.69 -9.08
C ARG A 202 8.67 2.65 -10.05
N GLY A 203 9.05 2.17 -11.24
CA GLY A 203 9.67 2.98 -12.28
C GLY A 203 8.80 4.17 -12.66
N TYR A 204 7.52 3.94 -12.95
CA TYR A 204 6.58 5.01 -13.29
C TYR A 204 6.27 5.93 -12.11
N MET A 205 6.14 5.42 -10.89
CA MET A 205 5.95 6.25 -9.68
C MET A 205 7.13 7.19 -9.43
N ALA A 206 8.34 6.74 -9.74
CA ALA A 206 9.56 7.53 -9.52
C ALA A 206 9.76 8.68 -10.52
N HIS A 207 9.02 8.67 -11.63
CA HIS A 207 9.10 9.71 -12.67
C HIS A 207 7.81 10.55 -12.64
N PRO A 208 7.82 11.76 -12.06
CA PRO A 208 6.66 12.66 -12.06
C PRO A 208 6.19 12.94 -13.50
N CYS A 209 4.89 13.18 -13.62
CA CYS A 209 4.34 13.67 -14.88
C CYS A 209 4.95 15.01 -15.27
N ASP A 210 5.10 15.24 -16.58
CA ASP A 210 5.59 16.47 -17.19
C ASP A 210 4.81 16.76 -18.48
N GLY A 211 5.28 17.71 -19.30
CA GLY A 211 4.63 18.08 -20.55
C GLY A 211 4.61 16.98 -21.63
N GLU A 212 5.49 15.97 -21.53
CA GLU A 212 5.57 14.86 -22.48
C GLU A 212 4.99 13.55 -21.92
N LEU A 213 5.19 13.28 -20.64
CA LEU A 213 4.64 12.15 -19.91
C LEU A 213 3.45 12.59 -19.06
N THR A 214 2.29 12.79 -19.71
CA THR A 214 1.05 13.10 -18.98
C THR A 214 0.55 11.92 -18.16
N LEU A 215 -0.35 12.16 -17.20
CA LEU A 215 -0.93 11.10 -16.37
C LEU A 215 -1.62 10.02 -17.23
N GLU A 216 -2.42 10.43 -18.20
CA GLU A 216 -3.15 9.53 -19.11
C GLU A 216 -2.16 8.64 -19.90
N LYS A 217 -1.10 9.26 -20.43
CA LYS A 217 -0.04 8.51 -21.16
C LYS A 217 0.68 7.53 -20.23
N LYS A 218 1.01 7.97 -19.00
CA LYS A 218 1.64 7.13 -17.99
C LYS A 218 0.77 5.92 -17.63
N LEU A 219 -0.51 6.12 -17.34
CA LEU A 219 -1.45 5.05 -17.03
C LEU A 219 -1.60 4.08 -18.20
N ARG A 220 -1.78 4.61 -19.43
CA ARG A 220 -1.88 3.77 -20.63
C ARG A 220 -0.64 2.90 -20.85
N LEU A 221 0.56 3.47 -20.72
CA LEU A 221 1.81 2.74 -20.88
C LEU A 221 1.96 1.64 -19.84
N PHE A 222 1.76 1.96 -18.56
CA PHE A 222 1.84 1.01 -17.47
C PHE A 222 0.85 -0.14 -17.64
N LEU A 223 -0.43 0.16 -17.82
CA LEU A 223 -1.48 -0.85 -17.97
C LEU A 223 -1.23 -1.73 -19.20
N THR A 224 -0.82 -1.14 -20.35
CA THR A 224 -0.48 -1.92 -21.54
C THR A 224 0.66 -2.91 -21.27
N MET A 225 1.72 -2.49 -20.56
CA MET A 225 2.85 -3.37 -20.25
C MET A 225 2.45 -4.47 -19.26
N SER A 226 1.77 -4.12 -18.18
CA SER A 226 1.38 -5.06 -17.13
C SER A 226 0.36 -6.09 -17.65
N LEU A 227 -0.69 -5.66 -18.34
CA LEU A 227 -1.73 -6.57 -18.85
C LEU A 227 -1.17 -7.53 -19.90
N ARG A 228 -0.22 -7.07 -20.75
CA ARG A 228 0.48 -7.96 -21.69
C ARG A 228 1.35 -8.99 -20.98
N ALA A 229 2.05 -8.59 -19.91
CA ALA A 229 2.85 -9.52 -19.12
C ALA A 229 2.01 -10.64 -18.51
N TYR A 230 0.74 -10.35 -18.15
CA TYR A 230 -0.22 -11.33 -17.64
C TYR A 230 -1.07 -12.00 -18.75
N HIS A 231 -0.68 -11.89 -20.02
CA HIS A 231 -1.31 -12.53 -21.16
C HIS A 231 -2.78 -12.17 -21.38
N VAL A 232 -3.21 -10.99 -20.95
CA VAL A 232 -4.57 -10.51 -21.22
C VAL A 232 -4.72 -10.29 -22.73
N PRO A 233 -5.81 -10.75 -23.37
CA PRO A 233 -6.05 -10.57 -24.80
C PRO A 233 -6.06 -9.09 -25.22
N ALA A 234 -5.54 -8.81 -26.43
CA ALA A 234 -5.36 -7.43 -26.89
C ALA A 234 -6.66 -6.63 -26.99
N ASP A 235 -7.77 -7.26 -27.37
CA ASP A 235 -9.10 -6.64 -27.40
C ASP A 235 -9.63 -6.31 -25.99
N GLU A 236 -9.30 -7.13 -25.01
CA GLU A 236 -9.65 -6.88 -23.61
C GLU A 236 -8.77 -5.75 -23.02
N ILE A 237 -7.48 -5.71 -23.36
CA ILE A 237 -6.60 -4.60 -22.98
C ILE A 237 -7.18 -3.28 -23.48
N GLU A 238 -7.59 -3.18 -24.76
CA GLU A 238 -8.17 -1.94 -25.28
C GLU A 238 -9.49 -1.57 -24.59
N ARG A 239 -10.33 -2.55 -24.22
CA ARG A 239 -11.56 -2.30 -23.42
C ARG A 239 -11.21 -1.75 -22.03
N VAL A 240 -10.23 -2.32 -21.36
CA VAL A 240 -9.77 -1.88 -20.03
C VAL A 240 -9.20 -0.45 -20.11
N LEU A 241 -8.37 -0.18 -21.10
CA LEU A 241 -7.78 1.15 -21.32
C LEU A 241 -8.86 2.21 -21.63
N GLY A 242 -9.84 1.87 -22.48
CA GLY A 242 -10.98 2.73 -22.75
C GLY A 242 -11.80 3.03 -21.50
N PHE A 243 -12.08 2.02 -20.69
CA PHE A 243 -12.79 2.18 -19.43
C PHE A 243 -12.07 3.11 -18.47
N VAL A 244 -10.76 2.91 -18.25
CA VAL A 244 -9.98 3.79 -17.35
C VAL A 244 -9.92 5.22 -17.88
N ALA A 245 -9.86 5.42 -19.20
CA ALA A 245 -9.84 6.75 -19.82
C ALA A 245 -11.17 7.53 -19.67
N GLU A 246 -12.30 6.83 -19.48
CA GLU A 246 -13.61 7.45 -19.22
C GLU A 246 -13.80 7.86 -17.75
N LEU A 247 -12.96 7.38 -16.83
CA LEU A 247 -13.05 7.72 -15.42
C LEU A 247 -12.40 9.08 -15.14
N ASP A 248 -13.02 9.86 -14.25
CA ASP A 248 -12.34 10.97 -13.59
C ASP A 248 -11.39 10.41 -12.49
N ILE A 249 -10.30 9.78 -12.96
CA ILE A 249 -9.35 9.09 -12.07
C ILE A 249 -8.71 10.06 -11.07
N ARG A 250 -8.56 11.35 -11.44
CA ARG A 250 -8.02 12.36 -10.53
C ARG A 250 -8.97 12.63 -9.37
N ALA A 251 -10.25 12.90 -9.64
CA ALA A 251 -11.24 13.14 -8.59
C ALA A 251 -11.44 11.92 -7.68
N ILE A 252 -11.44 10.69 -8.26
CA ILE A 252 -11.48 9.44 -7.51
C ILE A 252 -10.27 9.34 -6.58
N SER A 253 -9.07 9.60 -7.10
CA SER A 253 -7.83 9.49 -6.32
C SER A 253 -7.71 10.56 -5.25
N GLU A 254 -8.18 11.78 -5.47
CA GLU A 254 -8.25 12.84 -4.45
C GLU A 254 -9.13 12.42 -3.27
N LYS A 255 -10.28 11.82 -3.55
CA LYS A 255 -11.16 11.27 -2.52
C LYS A 255 -10.49 10.13 -1.76
N VAL A 256 -9.89 9.17 -2.47
CA VAL A 256 -9.16 8.04 -1.85
C VAL A 256 -8.00 8.55 -0.99
N MET A 257 -7.27 9.58 -1.43
CA MET A 257 -6.19 10.19 -0.64
C MET A 257 -6.71 10.80 0.66
N GLN A 258 -7.83 11.52 0.61
CA GLN A 258 -8.44 12.10 1.80
C GLN A 258 -8.90 11.01 2.79
N GLU A 259 -9.55 9.97 2.29
CA GLU A 259 -9.98 8.81 3.10
C GLU A 259 -8.77 8.07 3.72
N LEU A 260 -7.70 7.88 2.95
CA LEU A 260 -6.45 7.27 3.44
C LEU A 260 -5.85 8.10 4.57
N PHE A 261 -5.73 9.41 4.42
CA PHE A 261 -5.17 10.30 5.44
C PHE A 261 -6.02 10.32 6.71
N GLN A 262 -7.35 10.32 6.57
CA GLN A 262 -8.26 10.23 7.70
C GLN A 262 -8.13 8.87 8.41
N ALA A 263 -8.05 7.77 7.67
CA ALA A 263 -7.86 6.43 8.23
C ALA A 263 -6.52 6.31 8.98
N LEU A 264 -5.44 6.85 8.42
CA LEU A 264 -4.12 6.89 9.07
C LEU A 264 -4.15 7.74 10.34
N ALA A 265 -4.76 8.94 10.28
CA ALA A 265 -4.87 9.83 11.42
C ALA A 265 -5.68 9.19 12.57
N MET A 266 -6.78 8.51 12.25
CA MET A 266 -7.59 7.79 13.26
C MET A 266 -6.85 6.57 13.82
N HIS A 267 -6.22 5.77 12.95
CA HIS A 267 -5.53 4.54 13.37
C HIS A 267 -4.33 4.83 14.25
N TYR A 268 -3.54 5.85 13.89
CA TYR A 268 -2.35 6.25 14.64
C TYR A 268 -2.58 7.41 15.60
N GLU A 269 -3.83 7.85 15.78
CA GLU A 269 -4.26 8.85 16.77
C GLU A 269 -3.47 10.18 16.68
N PHE A 270 -3.39 10.80 15.50
CA PHE A 270 -2.83 12.14 15.35
C PHE A 270 -3.78 13.07 14.59
N SER A 271 -3.60 14.38 14.78
CA SER A 271 -4.33 15.40 14.01
C SER A 271 -3.52 15.76 12.77
N LEU A 272 -4.15 15.73 11.61
CA LEU A 272 -3.61 16.32 10.38
C LEU A 272 -3.76 17.84 10.51
N GLN A 273 -2.66 18.56 10.65
CA GLN A 273 -2.65 19.97 10.27
C GLN A 273 -2.84 19.97 8.76
N GLN A 274 -3.72 20.83 8.22
CA GLN A 274 -4.10 20.81 6.81
C GLN A 274 -2.88 20.56 5.94
N ILE A 275 -2.80 19.35 5.38
CA ILE A 275 -1.80 19.04 4.37
C ILE A 275 -2.29 19.81 3.16
N GLU A 276 -1.58 20.91 2.82
CA GLU A 276 -1.91 21.77 1.68
C GLU A 276 -1.93 20.89 0.42
N THR A 277 -3.10 20.55 -0.01
CA THR A 277 -3.39 20.03 -1.35
C THR A 277 -3.57 21.22 -2.29
N ASP A 278 -2.57 22.12 -2.36
CA ASP A 278 -2.64 23.25 -3.30
C ASP A 278 -1.74 22.96 -4.52
N PRO A 279 -2.32 22.56 -5.66
CA PRO A 279 -1.56 22.38 -6.89
C PRO A 279 -1.14 23.70 -7.54
N THR A 280 -1.56 24.86 -7.01
CA THR A 280 -1.40 26.17 -7.68
C THR A 280 -0.08 26.89 -7.36
N LYS A 281 0.77 26.40 -6.46
CA LYS A 281 2.05 27.06 -6.11
C LYS A 281 3.22 26.81 -7.08
N LYS A 282 3.05 26.14 -8.21
CA LYS A 282 4.13 25.92 -9.19
C LYS A 282 4.23 26.97 -10.30
N GLU A 283 3.37 28.01 -10.35
CA GLU A 283 3.41 29.02 -11.43
C GLU A 283 4.07 30.35 -11.06
N ALA A 284 4.70 30.49 -9.91
CA ALA A 284 5.35 31.73 -9.50
C ALA A 284 6.84 31.54 -9.21
N THR A 285 7.62 31.09 -10.18
CA THR A 285 9.06 31.40 -10.24
C THR A 285 9.55 31.14 -11.68
N THR A 286 9.34 32.14 -12.52
CA THR A 286 10.07 32.33 -13.78
C THR A 286 11.08 33.43 -13.54
#